data_a90ac875b9385182d09aa32b38fc249f
#
_entry.id   a90ac875b9385182d09aa32b38fc249f
#
_cell.length_a   1.000
_cell.length_b   1.000
_cell.length_c   1.000
_cell.angle_alpha   90.00
_cell.angle_beta   90.00
_cell.angle_gamma   90.00
#
_symmetry.space_group_name_H-M   'P 1'
#
loop_
_entity.id
_entity.type
_entity.pdbx_description
1 polymer ?
#
loop_
_entity_poly.entity_id
_entity_poly.type
_entity_poly.pdbx_seq_one_letter_code
_entity_poly.pdbx_strand_id
1 'polypeptide(L)'
;MTSVGSAGRPMRLPGTLAEIEASPEGPEIGAFFDLDGTLVAGFTGVLMTQDRLRRRQMSVGEFIGMVQAGLNHRLGRSEFEDLIGKGARMLRGNSLSDLDELGERLFVQYVQGRIYPEMRAMVRAHMARGHTVVLSSSALTVQVEPVARFLGIDNVLSNKFETDEDGLITGEVRTPIIWGPGKARAVQEFAAANGVDLSKSYFYADGDEDVALMYLVGNPRPTNPEGKLAAVAAKRGWPILRFTSRSGSSPMAQLRTVAGVASLMPVAGAAIGWGLLNRNRRRGVNFFTSTWSRVLLATTGVNLNVLGEENLTAQRPAVFIFNHRNQVDPIIAGTLVRDNFTGVGKKELANDPLVGTLGRVMDAAFIDRDDPVKAVEGLHKVEELAREGISILIAPEGTRLDTTAVGPFKKGAFRIAMAAGIPVVPIVIRNAEVIAARDSSTFNPGTVDVAVYPPIPVDDWTVENLSERIEQVRQIYLDTLASWPHDRLPEFDIYSPRKAAKKTARKAAKKAPAKGRP
;
A
#
# COMPACT_ATOMS: atom_id res chain seq x y z
N MET A 1 50.55 -12.92 0.23
CA MET A 1 49.34 -13.75 0.48
C MET A 1 48.13 -12.91 0.10
N THR A 2 47.74 -13.05 -1.14
CA THR A 2 46.58 -12.35 -1.74
C THR A 2 45.31 -13.07 -1.30
N SER A 3 44.42 -12.36 -0.58
CA SER A 3 43.12 -12.87 -0.19
C SER A 3 42.27 -13.10 -1.45
N VAL A 4 41.97 -14.36 -1.72
CA VAL A 4 41.03 -14.79 -2.74
C VAL A 4 39.66 -14.26 -2.29
N GLY A 5 39.15 -13.25 -2.99
CA GLY A 5 37.81 -12.68 -2.78
C GLY A 5 36.73 -13.76 -2.87
N SER A 6 35.83 -13.78 -1.92
CA SER A 6 34.68 -14.68 -1.85
C SER A 6 33.67 -14.37 -2.96
N ALA A 7 33.95 -14.87 -4.17
CA ALA A 7 33.01 -14.78 -5.29
C ALA A 7 31.70 -15.50 -4.96
N GLY A 8 30.56 -14.80 -5.04
CA GLY A 8 29.26 -15.40 -5.18
C GLY A 8 28.45 -15.74 -3.91
N ARG A 9 28.78 -15.21 -2.72
CA ARG A 9 27.85 -15.34 -1.57
C ARG A 9 26.67 -14.38 -1.71
N PRO A 10 25.43 -14.86 -1.62
CA PRO A 10 24.28 -13.97 -1.63
C PRO A 10 24.36 -13.02 -0.43
N MET A 11 24.31 -11.72 -0.71
CA MET A 11 24.31 -10.70 0.33
C MET A 11 22.95 -10.67 1.01
N ARG A 12 22.93 -10.68 2.35
CA ARG A 12 21.68 -10.60 3.11
C ARG A 12 21.28 -9.13 3.27
N LEU A 13 19.98 -8.84 3.30
CA LEU A 13 19.42 -7.49 3.45
C LEU A 13 20.10 -6.63 4.55
N PRO A 14 20.33 -7.11 5.79
CA PRO A 14 21.01 -6.31 6.81
C PRO A 14 22.41 -5.83 6.40
N GLY A 15 23.17 -6.65 5.68
CA GLY A 15 24.52 -6.26 5.21
C GLY A 15 24.47 -5.20 4.12
N THR A 16 23.49 -5.28 3.21
CA THR A 16 23.30 -4.28 2.14
C THR A 16 22.84 -2.94 2.71
N LEU A 17 21.91 -2.94 3.67
CA LEU A 17 21.45 -1.71 4.32
C LEU A 17 22.59 -1.04 5.10
N ALA A 18 23.35 -1.82 5.88
CA ALA A 18 24.53 -1.29 6.61
C ALA A 18 25.59 -0.70 5.66
N GLU A 19 25.78 -1.26 4.46
CA GLU A 19 26.66 -0.71 3.44
C GLU A 19 26.16 0.65 2.92
N ILE A 20 24.85 0.77 2.63
CA ILE A 20 24.25 2.04 2.20
C ILE A 20 24.34 3.08 3.33
N GLU A 21 24.03 2.70 4.56
CA GLU A 21 24.12 3.57 5.73
C GLU A 21 25.56 4.06 6.01
N ALA A 22 26.56 3.26 5.70
CA ALA A 22 27.97 3.62 5.83
C ALA A 22 28.54 4.37 4.62
N SER A 23 27.78 4.49 3.50
CA SER A 23 28.25 5.21 2.31
C SER A 23 28.28 6.73 2.55
N PRO A 24 29.07 7.50 1.77
CA PRO A 24 29.06 8.95 1.84
C PRO A 24 27.65 9.51 1.58
N GLU A 25 27.34 10.65 2.15
CA GLU A 25 26.09 11.39 1.89
C GLU A 25 26.26 12.31 0.67
N GLY A 26 25.13 12.59 0.02
CA GLY A 26 25.07 13.66 -0.97
C GLY A 26 24.42 13.26 -2.30
N PRO A 27 23.89 14.26 -3.02
CA PRO A 27 23.15 14.04 -4.27
C PRO A 27 24.04 13.62 -5.45
N GLU A 28 25.37 13.76 -5.33
CA GLU A 28 26.32 13.30 -6.34
C GLU A 28 26.40 11.77 -6.46
N ILE A 29 25.84 11.03 -5.50
CA ILE A 29 25.71 9.58 -5.56
C ILE A 29 24.34 9.21 -6.09
N GLY A 30 24.28 8.56 -7.25
CA GLY A 30 23.05 8.03 -7.83
C GLY A 30 22.69 6.65 -7.28
N ALA A 31 21.41 6.42 -7.06
CA ALA A 31 20.87 5.08 -6.81
C ALA A 31 19.81 4.78 -7.87
N PHE A 32 20.19 4.03 -8.89
CA PHE A 32 19.35 3.70 -10.02
C PHE A 32 18.69 2.34 -9.80
N PHE A 33 17.37 2.28 -10.00
CA PHE A 33 16.60 1.06 -9.81
C PHE A 33 15.86 0.70 -11.10
N ASP A 34 15.97 -0.54 -11.54
CA ASP A 34 15.05 -1.08 -12.52
C ASP A 34 13.71 -1.44 -11.88
N LEU A 35 12.66 -1.62 -12.71
CA LEU A 35 11.30 -1.90 -12.27
C LEU A 35 11.01 -3.39 -12.20
N ASP A 36 10.84 -4.00 -13.37
CA ASP A 36 10.35 -5.37 -13.55
C ASP A 36 11.43 -6.39 -13.13
N GLY A 37 11.08 -7.36 -12.27
CA GLY A 37 12.05 -8.31 -11.72
C GLY A 37 12.92 -7.75 -10.59
N THR A 38 13.04 -6.43 -10.47
CA THR A 38 13.90 -5.72 -9.51
C THR A 38 13.13 -5.06 -8.38
N LEU A 39 12.41 -3.96 -8.62
CA LEU A 39 11.52 -3.34 -7.63
C LEU A 39 10.24 -4.13 -7.46
N VAL A 40 9.71 -4.67 -8.55
CA VAL A 40 8.43 -5.38 -8.65
C VAL A 40 8.68 -6.83 -9.09
N ALA A 41 8.07 -7.79 -8.40
CA ALA A 41 8.14 -9.18 -8.80
C ALA A 41 7.32 -9.46 -10.06
N GLY A 42 7.97 -9.92 -11.12
CA GLY A 42 7.38 -10.22 -12.41
C GLY A 42 7.34 -9.02 -13.36
N PHE A 43 6.53 -9.11 -14.42
CA PHE A 43 6.46 -8.11 -15.49
C PHE A 43 5.15 -7.34 -15.46
N THR A 44 5.23 -6.01 -15.32
CA THR A 44 4.08 -5.11 -15.25
C THR A 44 3.28 -5.06 -16.55
N GLY A 45 3.91 -5.22 -17.69
CA GLY A 45 3.25 -5.30 -19.00
C GLY A 45 2.29 -6.49 -19.14
N VAL A 46 2.61 -7.64 -18.54
CA VAL A 46 1.73 -8.82 -18.52
C VAL A 46 0.48 -8.52 -17.68
N LEU A 47 0.65 -7.81 -16.56
CA LEU A 47 -0.46 -7.45 -15.67
C LEU A 47 -1.45 -6.50 -16.35
N MET A 48 -0.94 -5.52 -17.09
CA MET A 48 -1.75 -4.61 -17.91
C MET A 48 -2.56 -5.37 -18.97
N THR A 49 -1.92 -6.31 -19.64
CA THR A 49 -2.57 -7.14 -20.67
C THR A 49 -3.67 -8.01 -20.06
N GLN A 50 -3.44 -8.60 -18.89
CA GLN A 50 -4.45 -9.40 -18.18
C GLN A 50 -5.65 -8.57 -17.72
N ASP A 51 -5.45 -7.34 -17.25
CA ASP A 51 -6.54 -6.44 -16.85
C ASP A 51 -7.44 -6.12 -18.03
N ARG A 52 -6.88 -5.76 -19.17
CA ARG A 52 -7.63 -5.48 -20.40
C ARG A 52 -8.47 -6.68 -20.86
N LEU A 53 -7.92 -7.90 -20.79
CA LEU A 53 -8.65 -9.12 -21.11
C LEU A 53 -9.84 -9.31 -20.16
N ARG A 54 -9.63 -9.16 -18.84
CA ARG A 54 -10.69 -9.30 -17.83
C ARG A 54 -11.80 -8.27 -18.01
N ARG A 55 -11.47 -7.06 -18.43
CA ARG A 55 -12.44 -5.98 -18.70
C ARG A 55 -13.09 -6.05 -20.07
N ARG A 56 -12.81 -7.11 -20.84
CA ARG A 56 -13.29 -7.26 -22.22
C ARG A 56 -12.88 -6.12 -23.18
N GLN A 57 -11.77 -5.45 -22.87
CA GLN A 57 -11.17 -4.39 -23.67
C GLN A 57 -10.12 -4.93 -24.66
N MET A 58 -9.97 -6.25 -24.71
CA MET A 58 -9.05 -6.99 -25.56
C MET A 58 -9.68 -8.35 -25.89
N SER A 59 -9.52 -8.79 -27.13
CA SER A 59 -9.91 -10.14 -27.53
C SER A 59 -8.91 -11.18 -27.03
N VAL A 60 -9.34 -12.44 -26.94
CA VAL A 60 -8.45 -13.55 -26.58
C VAL A 60 -7.33 -13.71 -27.61
N GLY A 61 -7.61 -13.43 -28.91
CA GLY A 61 -6.62 -13.49 -29.97
C GLY A 61 -5.52 -12.43 -29.81
N GLU A 62 -5.87 -11.20 -29.48
CA GLU A 62 -4.90 -10.12 -29.18
C GLU A 62 -4.06 -10.45 -27.94
N PHE A 63 -4.68 -11.02 -26.90
CA PHE A 63 -3.96 -11.48 -25.70
C PHE A 63 -2.91 -12.54 -26.04
N ILE A 64 -3.30 -13.58 -26.81
CA ILE A 64 -2.37 -14.62 -27.27
C ILE A 64 -1.24 -14.00 -28.12
N GLY A 65 -1.56 -13.03 -28.99
CA GLY A 65 -0.59 -12.32 -29.81
C GLY A 65 0.44 -11.54 -28.98
N MET A 66 0.01 -10.91 -27.88
CA MET A 66 0.92 -10.21 -26.94
C MET A 66 1.81 -11.17 -26.17
N VAL A 67 1.24 -12.28 -25.66
CA VAL A 67 2.02 -13.33 -24.97
C VAL A 67 3.06 -13.93 -25.91
N GLN A 68 2.68 -14.20 -27.16
CA GLN A 68 3.59 -14.71 -28.19
C GLN A 68 4.68 -13.70 -28.55
N ALA A 69 4.36 -12.40 -28.64
CA ALA A 69 5.35 -11.34 -28.88
C ALA A 69 6.38 -11.27 -27.74
N GLY A 70 5.92 -11.33 -26.47
CA GLY A 70 6.80 -11.39 -25.31
C GLY A 70 7.69 -12.63 -25.29
N LEU A 71 7.15 -13.80 -25.64
CA LEU A 71 7.92 -15.04 -25.75
C LEU A 71 8.96 -14.96 -26.89
N ASN A 72 8.57 -14.43 -28.07
CA ASN A 72 9.49 -14.26 -29.19
C ASN A 72 10.65 -13.31 -28.85
N HIS A 73 10.36 -12.21 -28.15
CA HIS A 73 11.39 -11.30 -27.64
C HIS A 73 12.34 -12.02 -26.69
N ARG A 74 11.82 -12.76 -25.71
CA ARG A 74 12.62 -13.53 -24.74
C ARG A 74 13.50 -14.61 -25.41
N LEU A 75 13.08 -15.11 -26.56
CA LEU A 75 13.83 -16.06 -27.38
C LEU A 75 14.78 -15.37 -28.39
N GLY A 76 14.90 -14.04 -28.35
CA GLY A 76 15.72 -13.26 -29.29
C GLY A 76 15.22 -13.27 -30.72
N ARG A 77 13.92 -13.54 -30.95
CA ARG A 77 13.29 -13.63 -32.30
C ARG A 77 12.62 -12.33 -32.75
N SER A 78 12.48 -11.35 -31.86
CA SER A 78 11.95 -10.01 -32.15
C SER A 78 12.67 -8.97 -31.31
N GLU A 79 12.75 -7.75 -31.87
CA GLU A 79 13.34 -6.63 -31.14
C GLU A 79 12.41 -6.08 -30.08
N PHE A 80 12.97 -5.40 -29.08
CA PHE A 80 12.21 -4.81 -27.98
C PHE A 80 11.28 -3.69 -28.47
N GLU A 81 11.72 -2.93 -29.45
CA GLU A 81 10.96 -1.85 -30.08
C GLU A 81 9.63 -2.34 -30.65
N ASP A 82 9.60 -3.52 -31.26
CA ASP A 82 8.37 -4.14 -31.76
C ASP A 82 7.38 -4.47 -30.64
N LEU A 83 7.89 -4.94 -29.51
CA LEU A 83 7.08 -5.31 -28.34
C LEU A 83 6.46 -4.07 -27.69
N ILE A 84 7.28 -3.05 -27.43
CA ILE A 84 6.83 -1.82 -26.78
C ILE A 84 5.89 -1.02 -27.69
N GLY A 85 6.16 -0.98 -29.00
CA GLY A 85 5.29 -0.36 -29.99
C GLY A 85 3.91 -1.03 -30.09
N LYS A 86 3.83 -2.37 -29.97
CA LYS A 86 2.53 -3.06 -29.86
C LYS A 86 1.78 -2.62 -28.59
N GLY A 87 2.47 -2.52 -27.45
CA GLY A 87 1.89 -2.04 -26.20
C GLY A 87 1.37 -0.61 -26.33
N ALA A 88 2.14 0.29 -26.95
CA ALA A 88 1.74 1.68 -27.17
C ALA A 88 0.51 1.82 -28.08
N ARG A 89 0.47 1.07 -29.19
CA ARG A 89 -0.69 1.07 -30.12
C ARG A 89 -2.01 0.67 -29.44
N MET A 90 -1.95 -0.19 -28.42
CA MET A 90 -3.14 -0.58 -27.64
C MET A 90 -3.73 0.58 -26.83
N LEU A 91 -2.96 1.62 -26.57
CA LEU A 91 -3.35 2.79 -25.78
C LEU A 91 -3.62 4.02 -26.67
N ARG A 92 -3.59 3.87 -27.98
CA ARG A 92 -3.88 4.93 -28.95
C ARG A 92 -5.24 5.58 -28.68
N GLY A 93 -5.29 6.91 -28.77
CA GLY A 93 -6.50 7.71 -28.60
C GLY A 93 -6.91 7.98 -27.17
N ASN A 94 -6.17 7.46 -26.17
CA ASN A 94 -6.36 7.88 -24.76
C ASN A 94 -5.61 9.19 -24.50
N SER A 95 -6.10 9.98 -23.55
CA SER A 95 -5.37 11.14 -23.03
C SER A 95 -4.30 10.71 -22.01
N LEU A 96 -3.35 11.59 -21.70
CA LEU A 96 -2.38 11.35 -20.61
C LEU A 96 -3.07 11.18 -19.26
N SER A 97 -4.20 11.89 -19.02
CA SER A 97 -5.00 11.75 -17.81
C SER A 97 -5.64 10.36 -17.70
N ASP A 98 -6.18 9.83 -18.81
CA ASP A 98 -6.74 8.47 -18.83
C ASP A 98 -5.68 7.41 -18.52
N LEU A 99 -4.45 7.64 -19.02
CA LEU A 99 -3.32 6.75 -18.73
C LEU A 99 -2.85 6.85 -17.28
N ASP A 100 -2.90 8.02 -16.66
CA ASP A 100 -2.56 8.18 -15.25
C ASP A 100 -3.56 7.43 -14.37
N GLU A 101 -4.87 7.58 -14.62
CA GLU A 101 -5.92 6.81 -13.94
C GLU A 101 -5.78 5.29 -14.16
N LEU A 102 -5.46 4.88 -15.39
CA LEU A 102 -5.19 3.48 -15.72
C LEU A 102 -3.99 2.95 -14.93
N GLY A 103 -2.90 3.70 -14.91
CA GLY A 103 -1.67 3.34 -14.20
C GLY A 103 -1.91 3.18 -12.70
N GLU A 104 -2.56 4.15 -12.04
CA GLU A 104 -2.91 4.08 -10.62
C GLU A 104 -3.78 2.86 -10.31
N ARG A 105 -4.80 2.61 -11.12
CA ARG A 105 -5.66 1.45 -10.93
C ARG A 105 -4.90 0.13 -11.06
N LEU A 106 -4.06 -0.02 -12.09
CA LEU A 106 -3.25 -1.23 -12.30
C LEU A 106 -2.26 -1.42 -11.16
N PHE A 107 -1.65 -0.33 -10.70
CA PHE A 107 -0.74 -0.34 -9.58
C PHE A 107 -1.41 -0.89 -8.32
N VAL A 108 -2.53 -0.31 -7.90
CA VAL A 108 -3.25 -0.71 -6.68
C VAL A 108 -3.77 -2.15 -6.77
N GLN A 109 -4.27 -2.55 -7.94
CA GLN A 109 -4.88 -3.88 -8.11
C GLN A 109 -3.85 -5.00 -8.22
N TYR A 110 -2.71 -4.76 -8.90
CA TYR A 110 -1.82 -5.84 -9.30
C TYR A 110 -0.35 -5.66 -8.91
N VAL A 111 0.15 -4.42 -8.81
CA VAL A 111 1.59 -4.15 -8.69
C VAL A 111 2.00 -3.91 -7.25
N GLN A 112 1.23 -3.16 -6.48
CA GLN A 112 1.57 -2.73 -5.12
C GLN A 112 1.97 -3.90 -4.21
N GLY A 113 1.20 -4.99 -4.22
CA GLY A 113 1.48 -6.20 -3.43
C GLY A 113 2.69 -7.02 -3.92
N ARG A 114 3.26 -6.66 -5.08
CA ARG A 114 4.41 -7.33 -5.68
C ARG A 114 5.72 -6.57 -5.49
N ILE A 115 5.69 -5.37 -4.92
CA ILE A 115 6.92 -4.63 -4.58
C ILE A 115 7.68 -5.42 -3.52
N TYR A 116 8.98 -5.65 -3.77
CA TYR A 116 9.86 -6.28 -2.79
C TYR A 116 10.07 -5.37 -1.59
N PRO A 117 9.73 -5.80 -0.35
CA PRO A 117 9.98 -4.99 0.85
C PRO A 117 11.44 -4.63 1.04
N GLU A 118 12.32 -5.55 0.64
CA GLU A 118 13.76 -5.38 0.67
C GLU A 118 14.19 -4.20 -0.20
N MET A 119 13.67 -4.13 -1.42
CA MET A 119 13.97 -3.02 -2.34
C MET A 119 13.38 -1.70 -1.85
N ARG A 120 12.18 -1.73 -1.27
CA ARG A 120 11.59 -0.56 -0.62
C ARG A 120 12.45 -0.04 0.54
N ALA A 121 13.06 -0.94 1.33
CA ALA A 121 13.97 -0.56 2.39
C ALA A 121 15.26 0.08 1.83
N MET A 122 15.82 -0.46 0.73
CA MET A 122 17.00 0.11 0.07
C MET A 122 16.72 1.48 -0.53
N VAL A 123 15.59 1.68 -1.22
CA VAL A 123 15.17 2.99 -1.73
C VAL A 123 15.15 4.02 -0.60
N ARG A 124 14.55 3.68 0.54
CA ARG A 124 14.50 4.57 1.72
C ARG A 124 15.88 4.83 2.32
N ALA A 125 16.76 3.81 2.38
CA ALA A 125 18.12 3.97 2.88
C ALA A 125 18.92 4.95 2.01
N HIS A 126 18.82 4.86 0.68
CA HIS A 126 19.43 5.82 -0.23
C HIS A 126 18.86 7.23 -0.06
N MET A 127 17.53 7.37 0.04
CA MET A 127 16.91 8.67 0.31
C MET A 127 17.37 9.28 1.63
N ALA A 128 17.50 8.47 2.68
CA ALA A 128 17.98 8.93 3.99
C ALA A 128 19.43 9.41 3.96
N ARG A 129 20.25 8.92 3.01
CA ARG A 129 21.63 9.39 2.76
C ARG A 129 21.69 10.61 1.84
N GLY A 130 20.56 11.11 1.35
CA GLY A 130 20.51 12.24 0.41
C GLY A 130 21.01 11.88 -0.99
N HIS A 131 21.03 10.59 -1.36
CA HIS A 131 21.40 10.14 -2.70
C HIS A 131 20.34 10.51 -3.72
N THR A 132 20.74 10.77 -4.95
CA THR A 132 19.82 10.98 -6.08
C THR A 132 19.21 9.63 -6.49
N VAL A 133 17.98 9.38 -6.04
CA VAL A 133 17.27 8.12 -6.35
C VAL A 133 16.54 8.26 -7.68
N VAL A 134 16.71 7.28 -8.55
CA VAL A 134 16.17 7.28 -9.92
C VAL A 134 15.54 5.91 -10.23
N LEU A 135 14.30 5.92 -10.71
CA LEU A 135 13.68 4.73 -11.29
C LEU A 135 13.95 4.72 -12.79
N SER A 136 14.77 3.78 -13.27
CA SER A 136 15.18 3.67 -14.67
C SER A 136 14.66 2.36 -15.26
N SER A 137 13.61 2.43 -16.08
CA SER A 137 12.91 1.25 -16.59
C SER A 137 12.69 1.32 -18.10
N SER A 138 12.71 0.16 -18.72
CA SER A 138 12.32 -0.02 -20.13
C SER A 138 10.81 -0.06 -20.34
N ALA A 139 10.01 -0.05 -19.27
CA ALA A 139 8.55 -0.03 -19.35
C ALA A 139 8.02 1.35 -19.78
N LEU A 140 6.73 1.39 -20.14
CA LEU A 140 6.02 2.62 -20.45
C LEU A 140 5.72 3.44 -19.21
N THR A 141 5.66 4.76 -19.32
CA THR A 141 5.39 5.71 -18.24
C THR A 141 4.18 5.32 -17.38
N VAL A 142 3.10 4.85 -17.99
CA VAL A 142 1.87 4.38 -17.32
C VAL A 142 2.12 3.26 -16.29
N GLN A 143 3.17 2.48 -16.46
CA GLN A 143 3.55 1.39 -15.55
C GLN A 143 4.52 1.87 -14.47
N VAL A 144 5.38 2.82 -14.80
CA VAL A 144 6.53 3.25 -13.98
C VAL A 144 6.14 4.31 -12.95
N GLU A 145 5.41 5.34 -13.37
CA GLU A 145 5.11 6.49 -12.52
C GLU A 145 4.31 6.18 -11.26
N PRO A 146 3.28 5.31 -11.27
CA PRO A 146 2.58 4.97 -10.04
C PRO A 146 3.49 4.29 -8.99
N VAL A 147 4.47 3.50 -9.45
CA VAL A 147 5.47 2.88 -8.57
C VAL A 147 6.42 3.93 -8.00
N ALA A 148 6.88 4.86 -8.84
CA ALA A 148 7.76 5.96 -8.42
C ALA A 148 7.07 6.83 -7.35
N ARG A 149 5.84 7.28 -7.61
CA ARG A 149 5.02 8.04 -6.64
C ARG A 149 4.85 7.29 -5.31
N PHE A 150 4.53 6.01 -5.37
CA PHE A 150 4.35 5.20 -4.15
C PHE A 150 5.64 5.05 -3.33
N LEU A 151 6.78 4.95 -3.99
CA LEU A 151 8.08 4.83 -3.34
C LEU A 151 8.69 6.18 -2.94
N GLY A 152 8.11 7.32 -3.41
CA GLY A 152 8.63 8.67 -3.20
C GLY A 152 9.84 8.99 -4.08
N ILE A 153 9.93 8.37 -5.27
CA ILE A 153 11.03 8.60 -6.24
C ILE A 153 10.59 9.69 -7.22
N ASP A 154 11.27 10.83 -7.20
CA ASP A 154 10.95 11.98 -8.06
C ASP A 154 11.55 11.86 -9.48
N ASN A 155 12.65 11.13 -9.62
CA ASN A 155 13.36 11.02 -10.90
C ASN A 155 12.98 9.71 -11.61
N VAL A 156 12.40 9.84 -12.81
CA VAL A 156 11.94 8.70 -13.61
C VAL A 156 12.52 8.75 -15.02
N LEU A 157 13.18 7.68 -15.41
CA LEU A 157 13.64 7.42 -16.77
C LEU A 157 12.83 6.25 -17.33
N SER A 158 11.87 6.52 -18.21
CA SER A 158 10.96 5.52 -18.79
C SER A 158 10.60 5.88 -20.22
N ASN A 159 10.11 4.90 -20.97
CA ASN A 159 9.62 5.12 -22.33
C ASN A 159 8.33 5.94 -22.31
N LYS A 160 8.32 7.06 -23.04
CA LYS A 160 7.21 8.01 -23.11
C LYS A 160 6.43 7.84 -24.40
N PHE A 161 5.13 8.09 -24.33
CA PHE A 161 4.29 8.11 -25.52
C PHE A 161 4.49 9.36 -26.36
N GLU A 162 4.29 9.25 -27.66
CA GLU A 162 4.04 10.40 -28.51
C GLU A 162 2.57 10.80 -28.42
N THR A 163 2.33 12.13 -28.41
CA THR A 163 0.99 12.71 -28.41
C THR A 163 0.79 13.55 -29.67
N ASP A 164 -0.44 13.56 -30.19
CA ASP A 164 -0.86 14.46 -31.25
C ASP A 164 -1.13 15.90 -30.74
N GLU A 165 -1.61 16.77 -31.63
CA GLU A 165 -1.91 18.18 -31.35
C GLU A 165 -3.06 18.33 -30.32
N ASP A 166 -3.94 17.34 -30.21
CA ASP A 166 -5.04 17.30 -29.24
C ASP A 166 -4.61 16.70 -27.88
N GLY A 167 -3.35 16.30 -27.73
CA GLY A 167 -2.80 15.68 -26.51
C GLY A 167 -3.17 14.21 -26.36
N LEU A 168 -3.68 13.56 -27.40
CA LEU A 168 -4.01 12.14 -27.40
C LEU A 168 -2.81 11.29 -27.83
N ILE A 169 -2.72 10.08 -27.28
CA ILE A 169 -1.66 9.12 -27.59
C ILE A 169 -1.77 8.66 -29.05
N THR A 170 -0.71 8.85 -29.85
CA THR A 170 -0.64 8.43 -31.25
C THR A 170 -0.52 6.91 -31.43
N GLY A 171 -0.09 6.20 -30.36
CA GLY A 171 0.26 4.79 -30.39
C GLY A 171 1.74 4.53 -30.71
N GLU A 172 2.54 5.58 -30.79
CA GLU A 172 4.00 5.50 -30.97
C GLU A 172 4.72 5.89 -29.66
N VAL A 173 5.98 5.46 -29.56
CA VAL A 173 6.85 5.71 -28.39
C VAL A 173 7.94 6.69 -28.80
N ARG A 174 8.21 7.67 -27.96
CA ARG A 174 9.27 8.66 -28.22
C ARG A 174 10.63 7.99 -28.30
N THR A 175 11.41 8.37 -29.30
CA THR A 175 12.80 7.94 -29.46
C THR A 175 13.76 8.94 -28.79
N PRO A 176 14.95 8.49 -28.32
CA PRO A 176 15.46 7.12 -28.32
C PRO A 176 14.78 6.23 -27.27
N ILE A 177 14.57 4.96 -27.63
CA ILE A 177 13.94 3.98 -26.72
C ILE A 177 14.90 3.61 -25.59
N ILE A 178 14.35 3.60 -24.36
CA ILE A 178 15.07 3.21 -23.13
C ILE A 178 15.07 1.69 -23.02
N TRP A 179 16.10 1.06 -23.61
CA TRP A 179 16.34 -0.37 -23.57
C TRP A 179 17.83 -0.67 -23.78
N GLY A 180 18.41 -1.59 -23.02
CA GLY A 180 19.80 -2.00 -23.16
C GLY A 180 20.78 -0.83 -23.23
N PRO A 181 21.52 -0.65 -24.35
CA PRO A 181 22.43 0.50 -24.52
C PRO A 181 21.73 1.87 -24.48
N GLY A 182 20.45 1.95 -24.88
CA GLY A 182 19.63 3.17 -24.77
C GLY A 182 19.35 3.55 -23.32
N LYS A 183 19.11 2.56 -22.46
CA LYS A 183 18.95 2.77 -21.01
C LYS A 183 20.26 3.29 -20.37
N ALA A 184 21.38 2.69 -20.74
CA ALA A 184 22.70 3.14 -20.26
C ALA A 184 22.99 4.59 -20.67
N ARG A 185 22.65 4.98 -21.91
CA ARG A 185 22.80 6.36 -22.41
C ARG A 185 21.90 7.32 -21.64
N ALA A 186 20.62 7.00 -21.45
CA ALA A 186 19.68 7.84 -20.70
C ALA A 186 20.16 8.09 -19.26
N VAL A 187 20.73 7.09 -18.61
CA VAL A 187 21.33 7.23 -17.26
C VAL A 187 22.58 8.11 -17.30
N GLN A 188 23.45 7.99 -18.31
CA GLN A 188 24.62 8.85 -18.46
C GLN A 188 24.23 10.31 -18.69
N GLU A 189 23.24 10.58 -19.55
CA GLU A 189 22.72 11.90 -19.82
C GLU A 189 22.09 12.52 -18.56
N PHE A 190 21.29 11.75 -17.83
CA PHE A 190 20.73 12.17 -16.55
C PHE A 190 21.82 12.49 -15.53
N ALA A 191 22.81 11.61 -15.38
CA ALA A 191 23.91 11.78 -14.44
C ALA A 191 24.71 13.06 -14.74
N ALA A 192 25.03 13.30 -16.02
CA ALA A 192 25.74 14.50 -16.45
C ALA A 192 24.92 15.78 -16.20
N ALA A 193 23.60 15.76 -16.46
CA ALA A 193 22.73 16.91 -16.24
C ALA A 193 22.50 17.26 -14.77
N ASN A 194 22.59 16.27 -13.87
CA ASN A 194 22.30 16.43 -12.43
C ASN A 194 23.54 16.35 -11.53
N GLY A 195 24.75 16.32 -12.10
CA GLY A 195 25.99 16.27 -11.33
C GLY A 195 26.21 14.95 -10.57
N VAL A 196 25.65 13.84 -11.07
CA VAL A 196 25.77 12.52 -10.45
C VAL A 196 27.05 11.82 -10.94
N ASP A 197 27.88 11.36 -10.00
CA ASP A 197 29.09 10.58 -10.26
C ASP A 197 28.77 9.09 -10.34
N LEU A 198 28.68 8.55 -11.56
CA LEU A 198 28.38 7.13 -11.78
C LEU A 198 29.42 6.20 -11.14
N SER A 199 30.67 6.62 -10.98
CA SER A 199 31.72 5.80 -10.37
C SER A 199 31.49 5.53 -8.87
N LYS A 200 30.66 6.36 -8.21
CA LYS A 200 30.23 6.19 -6.82
C LYS A 200 28.81 5.64 -6.70
N SER A 201 28.09 5.61 -7.80
CA SER A 201 26.66 5.32 -7.85
C SER A 201 26.33 3.82 -7.82
N TYR A 202 25.08 3.52 -7.50
CA TYR A 202 24.52 2.17 -7.39
C TYR A 202 23.55 1.91 -8.54
N PHE A 203 23.51 0.67 -9.02
CA PHE A 203 22.49 0.22 -9.97
C PHE A 203 21.97 -1.16 -9.60
N TYR A 204 20.66 -1.28 -9.50
CA TYR A 204 19.92 -2.48 -9.15
C TYR A 204 19.09 -2.94 -10.36
N ALA A 205 19.34 -4.15 -10.86
CA ALA A 205 18.61 -4.73 -11.99
C ALA A 205 18.77 -6.25 -12.06
N ASP A 206 17.83 -6.93 -12.74
CA ASP A 206 17.81 -8.39 -12.92
C ASP A 206 18.09 -8.83 -14.36
N GLY A 207 17.91 -7.94 -15.35
CA GLY A 207 17.90 -8.26 -16.78
C GLY A 207 19.27 -8.33 -17.45
N ASP A 208 19.38 -9.19 -18.47
CA ASP A 208 20.59 -9.32 -19.30
C ASP A 208 20.91 -8.06 -20.11
N GLU A 209 19.88 -7.28 -20.47
CA GLU A 209 19.99 -6.00 -21.15
C GLU A 209 20.68 -4.92 -20.32
N ASP A 210 20.65 -5.04 -19.01
CA ASP A 210 21.20 -4.08 -18.07
C ASP A 210 22.71 -4.25 -17.80
N VAL A 211 23.34 -5.28 -18.37
CA VAL A 211 24.78 -5.54 -18.23
C VAL A 211 25.62 -4.32 -18.63
N ALA A 212 25.21 -3.59 -19.69
CA ALA A 212 25.93 -2.39 -20.13
C ALA A 212 25.96 -1.31 -19.05
N LEU A 213 24.83 -1.06 -18.39
CA LEU A 213 24.70 -0.06 -17.33
C LEU A 213 25.40 -0.53 -16.03
N MET A 214 25.38 -1.84 -15.72
CA MET A 214 26.13 -2.40 -14.59
C MET A 214 27.63 -2.12 -14.67
N TYR A 215 28.21 -2.04 -15.89
CA TYR A 215 29.63 -1.69 -16.08
C TYR A 215 29.93 -0.20 -15.88
N LEU A 216 28.94 0.67 -15.94
CA LEU A 216 29.13 2.13 -15.84
C LEU A 216 29.13 2.62 -14.40
N VAL A 217 28.53 1.87 -13.48
CA VAL A 217 28.42 2.28 -12.07
C VAL A 217 29.50 1.65 -11.21
N GLY A 218 29.91 2.37 -10.15
CA GLY A 218 30.90 1.86 -9.19
C GLY A 218 30.37 0.75 -8.30
N ASN A 219 29.05 0.73 -8.05
CA ASN A 219 28.40 -0.23 -7.17
C ASN A 219 27.27 -1.00 -7.87
N PRO A 220 27.59 -1.91 -8.81
CA PRO A 220 26.59 -2.76 -9.45
C PRO A 220 26.00 -3.75 -8.42
N ARG A 221 24.67 -3.89 -8.43
CA ARG A 221 23.89 -4.75 -7.53
C ARG A 221 22.90 -5.61 -8.33
N PRO A 222 23.39 -6.65 -9.03
CA PRO A 222 22.51 -7.60 -9.69
C PRO A 222 21.48 -8.16 -8.70
N THR A 223 20.19 -7.98 -9.01
CA THR A 223 19.07 -8.30 -8.13
C THR A 223 18.27 -9.43 -8.77
N ASN A 224 18.17 -10.59 -8.12
CA ASN A 224 17.56 -11.81 -8.68
C ASN A 224 18.02 -12.15 -10.11
N PRO A 225 19.31 -11.96 -10.47
CA PRO A 225 19.75 -12.09 -11.85
C PRO A 225 19.62 -13.53 -12.35
N GLU A 226 19.26 -13.64 -13.62
CA GLU A 226 19.26 -14.89 -14.39
C GLU A 226 20.19 -14.73 -15.60
N GLY A 227 20.35 -15.79 -16.39
CA GLY A 227 21.02 -15.76 -17.68
C GLY A 227 22.43 -15.17 -17.68
N LYS A 228 22.67 -14.25 -18.62
CA LYS A 228 23.96 -13.62 -18.87
C LYS A 228 24.39 -12.72 -17.71
N LEU A 229 23.46 -11.96 -17.10
CA LEU A 229 23.78 -11.07 -15.98
C LEU A 229 24.30 -11.87 -14.79
N ALA A 230 23.69 -13.01 -14.46
CA ALA A 230 24.17 -13.89 -13.38
C ALA A 230 25.58 -14.40 -13.64
N ALA A 231 25.88 -14.81 -14.86
CA ALA A 231 27.21 -15.29 -15.25
C ALA A 231 28.27 -14.16 -15.18
N VAL A 232 27.93 -12.95 -15.66
CA VAL A 232 28.82 -11.78 -15.59
C VAL A 232 29.06 -11.39 -14.14
N ALA A 233 28.02 -11.33 -13.30
CA ALA A 233 28.11 -11.00 -11.90
C ALA A 233 29.05 -11.96 -11.15
N ALA A 234 28.89 -13.27 -11.38
CA ALA A 234 29.78 -14.28 -10.80
C ALA A 234 31.25 -14.11 -11.24
N LYS A 235 31.47 -13.87 -12.56
CA LYS A 235 32.82 -13.66 -13.13
C LYS A 235 33.49 -12.39 -12.60
N ARG A 236 32.73 -11.33 -12.35
CA ARG A 236 33.21 -10.02 -11.88
C ARG A 236 33.25 -9.92 -10.36
N GLY A 237 32.71 -10.89 -9.63
CA GLY A 237 32.58 -10.82 -8.18
C GLY A 237 31.60 -9.76 -7.69
N TRP A 238 30.62 -9.36 -8.51
CA TRP A 238 29.60 -8.40 -8.09
C TRP A 238 28.71 -8.99 -7.01
N PRO A 239 28.35 -8.20 -5.97
CA PRO A 239 27.44 -8.66 -4.93
C PRO A 239 26.05 -8.91 -5.51
N ILE A 240 25.56 -10.15 -5.41
CA ILE A 240 24.23 -10.53 -5.92
C ILE A 240 23.22 -10.45 -4.78
N LEU A 241 22.12 -9.76 -5.02
CA LEU A 241 20.96 -9.73 -4.14
C LEU A 241 19.94 -10.79 -4.60
N ARG A 242 19.44 -11.61 -3.65
CA ARG A 242 18.39 -12.59 -3.95
C ARG A 242 17.26 -12.47 -2.95
N PHE A 243 16.07 -12.25 -3.47
CA PHE A 243 14.83 -12.15 -2.70
C PHE A 243 13.87 -13.25 -3.10
N THR A 244 12.96 -13.62 -2.20
CA THR A 244 11.88 -14.54 -2.52
C THR A 244 10.89 -13.86 -3.46
N SER A 245 10.58 -14.49 -4.59
CA SER A 245 9.59 -13.97 -5.54
C SER A 245 8.24 -13.75 -4.87
N ARG A 246 7.60 -12.61 -5.21
CA ARG A 246 6.22 -12.27 -4.82
C ARG A 246 5.26 -12.36 -6.01
N SER A 247 5.65 -13.02 -7.08
CA SER A 247 4.85 -13.19 -8.30
C SER A 247 3.72 -14.22 -8.16
N GLY A 248 3.10 -14.28 -7.01
CA GLY A 248 2.01 -15.18 -6.68
C GLY A 248 2.09 -15.65 -5.23
N SER A 249 1.01 -16.21 -4.72
CA SER A 249 1.02 -16.87 -3.43
C SER A 249 1.70 -18.23 -3.56
N SER A 250 2.69 -18.50 -2.70
CA SER A 250 3.31 -19.82 -2.66
C SER A 250 2.27 -20.90 -2.31
N PRO A 251 2.42 -22.16 -2.76
CA PRO A 251 1.52 -23.24 -2.35
C PRO A 251 1.41 -23.35 -0.82
N MET A 252 2.49 -23.06 -0.10
CA MET A 252 2.49 -23.05 1.36
C MET A 252 1.66 -21.89 1.93
N ALA A 253 1.69 -20.70 1.34
CA ALA A 253 0.83 -19.59 1.75
C ALA A 253 -0.65 -19.88 1.49
N GLN A 254 -0.96 -20.52 0.37
CA GLN A 254 -2.32 -20.99 0.06
C GLN A 254 -2.79 -22.02 1.11
N LEU A 255 -1.98 -23.04 1.39
CA LEU A 255 -2.28 -24.05 2.41
C LEU A 255 -2.50 -23.41 3.80
N ARG A 256 -1.62 -22.51 4.21
CA ARG A 256 -1.75 -21.76 5.48
C ARG A 256 -3.03 -20.92 5.52
N THR A 257 -3.38 -20.27 4.42
CA THR A 257 -4.62 -19.49 4.34
C THR A 257 -5.84 -20.39 4.44
N VAL A 258 -5.86 -21.51 3.71
CA VAL A 258 -6.95 -22.50 3.79
C VAL A 258 -7.08 -23.04 5.22
N ALA A 259 -5.99 -23.41 5.86
CA ALA A 259 -5.98 -23.88 7.25
C ALA A 259 -6.47 -22.80 8.22
N GLY A 260 -6.03 -21.55 8.04
CA GLY A 260 -6.47 -20.41 8.85
C GLY A 260 -7.96 -20.11 8.69
N VAL A 261 -8.49 -20.15 7.47
CA VAL A 261 -9.93 -19.98 7.20
C VAL A 261 -10.72 -21.19 7.75
N ALA A 262 -10.24 -22.42 7.56
CA ALA A 262 -10.90 -23.63 8.07
C ALA A 262 -10.98 -23.67 9.61
N SER A 263 -10.08 -22.97 10.32
CA SER A 263 -10.14 -22.83 11.78
C SER A 263 -11.40 -22.08 12.26
N LEU A 264 -12.12 -21.40 11.36
CA LEU A 264 -13.38 -20.73 11.67
C LEU A 264 -14.40 -21.70 12.30
N MET A 265 -14.54 -22.90 11.74
CA MET A 265 -15.54 -23.87 12.21
C MET A 265 -15.26 -24.35 13.65
N PRO A 266 -14.07 -24.87 14.00
CA PRO A 266 -13.80 -25.29 15.38
C PRO A 266 -13.83 -24.11 16.37
N VAL A 267 -13.37 -22.91 15.99
CA VAL A 267 -13.44 -21.73 16.86
C VAL A 267 -14.90 -21.30 17.07
N ALA A 268 -15.74 -21.34 16.02
CA ALA A 268 -17.17 -21.04 16.15
C ALA A 268 -17.87 -22.06 17.07
N GLY A 269 -17.58 -23.35 16.94
CA GLY A 269 -18.10 -24.40 17.82
C GLY A 269 -17.71 -24.14 19.28
N ALA A 270 -16.45 -23.85 19.56
CA ALA A 270 -15.97 -23.49 20.89
C ALA A 270 -16.64 -22.22 21.44
N ALA A 271 -16.85 -21.21 20.60
CA ALA A 271 -17.52 -19.97 20.96
C ALA A 271 -19.00 -20.18 21.34
N ILE A 272 -19.71 -21.02 20.58
CA ILE A 272 -21.10 -21.41 20.89
C ILE A 272 -21.12 -22.14 22.24
N GLY A 273 -20.26 -23.15 22.44
CA GLY A 273 -20.15 -23.89 23.70
C GLY A 273 -19.85 -22.94 24.88
N TRP A 274 -18.93 -21.99 24.71
CA TRP A 274 -18.60 -21.00 25.72
C TRP A 274 -19.77 -20.07 26.04
N GLY A 275 -20.53 -19.62 25.01
CA GLY A 275 -21.73 -18.80 25.18
C GLY A 275 -22.83 -19.56 25.96
N LEU A 276 -23.08 -20.82 25.62
CA LEU A 276 -24.06 -21.65 26.29
C LEU A 276 -23.67 -21.96 27.75
N LEU A 277 -22.42 -22.30 28.00
CA LEU A 277 -21.90 -22.59 29.33
C LEU A 277 -22.05 -21.36 30.26
N ASN A 278 -21.80 -20.16 29.73
CA ASN A 278 -21.93 -18.91 30.47
C ASN A 278 -23.34 -18.31 30.41
N ARG A 279 -24.30 -18.94 29.72
CA ARG A 279 -25.66 -18.41 29.47
C ARG A 279 -25.64 -16.97 28.93
N ASN A 280 -24.66 -16.64 28.15
CA ASN A 280 -24.46 -15.29 27.63
C ASN A 280 -23.91 -15.35 26.20
N ARG A 281 -24.78 -15.06 25.22
CA ARG A 281 -24.42 -15.04 23.79
C ARG A 281 -23.24 -14.10 23.53
N ARG A 282 -23.19 -12.92 24.15
CA ARG A 282 -22.15 -11.93 23.92
C ARG A 282 -20.76 -12.42 24.34
N ARG A 283 -20.65 -13.23 25.40
CA ARG A 283 -19.39 -13.90 25.78
C ARG A 283 -18.90 -14.87 24.71
N GLY A 284 -19.82 -15.60 24.07
CA GLY A 284 -19.49 -16.45 22.93
C GLY A 284 -18.99 -15.64 21.73
N VAL A 285 -19.68 -14.55 21.38
CA VAL A 285 -19.27 -13.64 20.30
C VAL A 285 -17.89 -13.05 20.58
N ASN A 286 -17.65 -12.55 21.79
CA ASN A 286 -16.34 -11.98 22.18
C ASN A 286 -15.23 -13.03 22.11
N PHE A 287 -15.48 -14.26 22.54
CA PHE A 287 -14.53 -15.37 22.40
C PHE A 287 -14.21 -15.61 20.92
N PHE A 288 -15.23 -15.65 20.07
CA PHE A 288 -15.06 -15.85 18.64
C PHE A 288 -14.20 -14.74 17.99
N THR A 289 -14.59 -13.49 18.18
CA THR A 289 -13.93 -12.33 17.56
C THR A 289 -12.49 -12.17 18.02
N SER A 290 -12.22 -12.39 19.31
CA SER A 290 -10.87 -12.30 19.86
C SER A 290 -9.96 -13.49 19.51
N THR A 291 -10.53 -14.63 19.14
CA THR A 291 -9.78 -15.86 18.90
C THR A 291 -9.55 -16.13 17.43
N TRP A 292 -10.62 -16.13 16.60
CA TRP A 292 -10.50 -16.58 15.21
C TRP A 292 -9.57 -15.69 14.37
N SER A 293 -9.69 -14.38 14.46
CA SER A 293 -8.81 -13.48 13.70
C SER A 293 -7.33 -13.64 14.08
N ARG A 294 -7.04 -13.88 15.36
CA ARG A 294 -5.67 -14.16 15.85
C ARG A 294 -5.14 -15.49 15.33
N VAL A 295 -5.99 -16.55 15.36
CA VAL A 295 -5.62 -17.86 14.80
C VAL A 295 -5.36 -17.75 13.30
N LEU A 296 -6.19 -17.02 12.56
CA LEU A 296 -6.00 -16.78 11.13
C LEU A 296 -4.68 -16.08 10.84
N LEU A 297 -4.38 -14.97 11.52
CA LEU A 297 -3.13 -14.24 11.33
C LEU A 297 -1.91 -15.08 11.72
N ALA A 298 -1.96 -15.79 12.86
CA ALA A 298 -0.88 -16.64 13.32
C ALA A 298 -0.62 -17.81 12.34
N THR A 299 -1.66 -18.47 11.86
CA THR A 299 -1.55 -19.61 10.91
C THR A 299 -0.96 -19.15 9.58
N THR A 300 -1.33 -17.95 9.12
CA THR A 300 -0.80 -17.37 7.87
C THR A 300 0.59 -16.75 8.03
N GLY A 301 1.11 -16.65 9.25
CA GLY A 301 2.42 -16.03 9.55
C GLY A 301 2.41 -14.51 9.45
N VAL A 302 1.25 -13.88 9.69
CA VAL A 302 1.09 -12.43 9.72
C VAL A 302 1.35 -11.92 11.13
N ASN A 303 2.31 -10.98 11.25
CA ASN A 303 2.63 -10.30 12.49
C ASN A 303 2.14 -8.85 12.43
N LEU A 304 1.75 -8.30 13.58
CA LEU A 304 1.37 -6.90 13.72
C LEU A 304 2.41 -6.18 14.56
N ASN A 305 2.94 -5.09 14.04
CA ASN A 305 3.78 -4.15 14.77
C ASN A 305 2.90 -2.95 15.14
N VAL A 306 2.49 -2.86 16.41
CA VAL A 306 1.47 -1.91 16.87
C VAL A 306 2.10 -0.84 17.73
N LEU A 307 1.90 0.42 17.37
CA LEU A 307 2.27 1.59 18.15
C LEU A 307 1.00 2.21 18.76
N GLY A 308 0.99 2.45 20.08
CA GLY A 308 -0.16 2.99 20.81
C GLY A 308 -1.25 1.94 21.10
N GLU A 309 -0.88 0.68 21.33
CA GLU A 309 -1.84 -0.41 21.62
C GLU A 309 -2.72 -0.11 22.85
N GLU A 310 -2.22 0.63 23.82
CA GLU A 310 -2.94 1.08 25.02
C GLU A 310 -4.20 1.90 24.70
N ASN A 311 -4.22 2.60 23.57
CA ASN A 311 -5.36 3.41 23.13
C ASN A 311 -6.59 2.57 22.74
N LEU A 312 -6.41 1.28 22.45
CA LEU A 312 -7.52 0.34 22.16
C LEU A 312 -8.44 0.11 23.36
N THR A 313 -7.93 0.32 24.56
CA THR A 313 -8.65 0.09 25.83
C THR A 313 -8.81 1.36 26.66
N ALA A 314 -8.20 2.48 26.25
CA ALA A 314 -8.18 3.73 27.01
C ALA A 314 -9.58 4.28 27.32
N GLN A 315 -10.51 4.16 26.36
CA GLN A 315 -11.90 4.56 26.52
C GLN A 315 -12.81 3.68 25.67
N ARG A 316 -13.80 3.01 26.28
CA ARG A 316 -14.80 2.18 25.61
C ARG A 316 -16.18 2.37 26.24
N PRO A 317 -17.27 2.30 25.46
CA PRO A 317 -17.31 2.07 24.02
C PRO A 317 -16.71 3.22 23.21
N ALA A 318 -16.25 2.91 21.98
CA ALA A 318 -15.67 3.88 21.07
C ALA A 318 -16.03 3.55 19.61
N VAL A 319 -15.94 4.53 18.73
CA VAL A 319 -15.96 4.29 17.28
C VAL A 319 -14.53 4.15 16.79
N PHE A 320 -14.08 2.93 16.55
CA PHE A 320 -12.80 2.61 15.95
C PHE A 320 -12.91 2.79 14.43
N ILE A 321 -12.10 3.67 13.89
CA ILE A 321 -12.05 3.93 12.44
C ILE A 321 -10.71 3.49 11.88
N PHE A 322 -10.69 2.90 10.67
CA PHE A 322 -9.46 2.44 10.01
C PHE A 322 -9.49 2.75 8.51
N ASN A 323 -8.31 2.99 7.92
CA ASN A 323 -8.19 3.12 6.46
C ASN A 323 -8.31 1.74 5.78
N HIS A 324 -9.03 1.69 4.66
CA HIS A 324 -9.41 0.43 4.03
C HIS A 324 -8.90 0.33 2.60
N ARG A 325 -7.79 -0.40 2.41
CA ARG A 325 -7.13 -0.63 1.13
C ARG A 325 -7.30 -2.03 0.58
N ASN A 326 -7.32 -3.05 1.45
CA ASN A 326 -7.48 -4.42 1.03
C ASN A 326 -8.38 -5.25 1.97
N GLN A 327 -8.55 -6.54 1.67
CA GLN A 327 -9.47 -7.42 2.40
C GLN A 327 -8.97 -7.78 3.81
N VAL A 328 -7.68 -7.63 4.08
CA VAL A 328 -7.12 -7.98 5.39
C VAL A 328 -7.30 -6.89 6.44
N ASP A 329 -7.52 -5.62 6.03
CA ASP A 329 -7.62 -4.50 6.96
C ASP A 329 -8.71 -4.67 8.03
N PRO A 330 -9.96 -5.10 7.70
CA PRO A 330 -10.99 -5.35 8.72
C PRO A 330 -10.60 -6.47 9.69
N ILE A 331 -9.86 -7.48 9.22
CA ILE A 331 -9.37 -8.59 10.05
C ILE A 331 -8.30 -8.09 11.02
N ILE A 332 -7.36 -7.28 10.55
CA ILE A 332 -6.33 -6.63 11.38
C ILE A 332 -6.99 -5.75 12.44
N ALA A 333 -7.87 -4.84 12.03
CA ALA A 333 -8.56 -3.94 12.94
C ALA A 333 -9.42 -4.71 13.96
N GLY A 334 -10.15 -5.74 13.53
CA GLY A 334 -10.91 -6.62 14.43
C GLY A 334 -10.03 -7.41 15.40
N THR A 335 -8.84 -7.86 14.96
CA THR A 335 -7.86 -8.53 15.84
C THR A 335 -7.37 -7.61 16.95
N LEU A 336 -7.21 -6.33 16.67
CA LEU A 336 -6.75 -5.32 17.62
C LEU A 336 -7.86 -4.92 18.61
N VAL A 337 -9.08 -4.67 18.11
CA VAL A 337 -10.23 -4.28 18.94
C VAL A 337 -10.69 -5.44 19.83
N ARG A 338 -10.52 -6.68 19.39
CA ARG A 338 -10.70 -7.96 20.10
C ARG A 338 -12.15 -8.31 20.46
N ASP A 339 -12.75 -7.57 21.38
CA ASP A 339 -14.02 -7.91 21.97
C ASP A 339 -14.97 -6.72 22.07
N ASN A 340 -16.21 -7.03 22.40
CA ASN A 340 -17.28 -6.06 22.62
C ASN A 340 -17.38 -4.97 21.53
N PHE A 341 -17.34 -5.41 20.27
CA PHE A 341 -17.53 -4.54 19.12
C PHE A 341 -18.46 -5.16 18.08
N THR A 342 -18.96 -4.33 17.18
CA THR A 342 -19.64 -4.75 15.96
C THR A 342 -19.08 -3.98 14.76
N GLY A 343 -19.28 -4.53 13.55
CA GLY A 343 -18.81 -3.93 12.31
C GLY A 343 -19.91 -3.28 11.51
N VAL A 344 -19.52 -2.36 10.61
CA VAL A 344 -20.41 -1.77 9.60
C VAL A 344 -19.90 -2.14 8.22
N GLY A 345 -20.73 -2.82 7.43
CA GLY A 345 -20.40 -3.30 6.09
C GLY A 345 -21.35 -2.82 4.99
N LYS A 346 -21.03 -3.14 3.73
CA LYS A 346 -21.93 -2.93 2.59
C LYS A 346 -23.03 -4.00 2.59
N LYS A 347 -24.23 -3.64 2.14
CA LYS A 347 -25.41 -4.53 2.04
C LYS A 347 -25.11 -5.80 1.23
N GLU A 348 -24.36 -5.70 0.13
CA GLU A 348 -24.03 -6.83 -0.73
C GLU A 348 -23.25 -7.91 0.02
N LEU A 349 -22.45 -7.53 1.02
CA LEU A 349 -21.69 -8.46 1.86
C LEU A 349 -22.57 -9.28 2.81
N ALA A 350 -23.82 -8.89 3.03
CA ALA A 350 -24.76 -9.67 3.83
C ALA A 350 -25.08 -11.03 3.21
N ASN A 351 -24.97 -11.14 1.87
CA ASN A 351 -25.19 -12.35 1.11
C ASN A 351 -23.93 -13.17 0.88
N ASP A 352 -22.75 -12.65 1.25
CA ASP A 352 -21.50 -13.41 1.20
C ASP A 352 -21.54 -14.54 2.23
N PRO A 353 -21.22 -15.81 1.84
CA PRO A 353 -21.31 -16.95 2.75
C PRO A 353 -20.48 -16.82 4.02
N LEU A 354 -19.30 -16.20 3.93
CA LEU A 354 -18.39 -16.01 5.05
C LEU A 354 -18.69 -14.68 5.79
N VAL A 355 -18.63 -13.57 5.08
CA VAL A 355 -18.77 -12.22 5.67
C VAL A 355 -20.18 -11.99 6.22
N GLY A 356 -21.22 -12.41 5.49
CA GLY A 356 -22.61 -12.29 5.94
C GLY A 356 -22.92 -13.17 7.15
N THR A 357 -22.32 -14.37 7.23
CA THR A 357 -22.48 -15.25 8.40
C THR A 357 -21.78 -14.66 9.62
N LEU A 358 -20.52 -14.20 9.47
CA LEU A 358 -19.79 -13.52 10.52
C LEU A 358 -20.49 -12.25 11.00
N GLY A 359 -21.00 -11.45 10.06
CA GLY A 359 -21.73 -10.24 10.37
C GLY A 359 -22.99 -10.49 11.20
N ARG A 360 -23.76 -11.53 10.88
CA ARG A 360 -24.93 -11.93 11.69
C ARG A 360 -24.55 -12.37 13.10
N VAL A 361 -23.43 -13.09 13.25
CA VAL A 361 -22.94 -13.51 14.57
C VAL A 361 -22.52 -12.30 15.41
N MET A 362 -21.93 -11.29 14.79
CA MET A 362 -21.40 -10.08 15.44
C MET A 362 -22.44 -8.96 15.57
N ASP A 363 -23.67 -9.15 15.14
CA ASP A 363 -24.72 -8.12 15.03
C ASP A 363 -24.29 -6.95 14.12
N ALA A 364 -23.49 -7.24 13.07
CA ALA A 364 -23.01 -6.24 12.15
C ALA A 364 -24.16 -5.54 11.39
N ALA A 365 -24.05 -4.25 11.22
CA ALA A 365 -24.96 -3.50 10.39
C ALA A 365 -24.49 -3.54 8.92
N PHE A 366 -25.35 -4.01 8.03
CA PHE A 366 -25.13 -3.95 6.59
C PHE A 366 -25.94 -2.78 6.01
N ILE A 367 -25.25 -1.75 5.53
CA ILE A 367 -25.83 -0.49 5.09
C ILE A 367 -26.00 -0.50 3.57
N ASP A 368 -27.22 -0.20 3.13
CA ASP A 368 -27.55 0.11 1.74
C ASP A 368 -27.12 1.57 1.46
N ARG A 369 -26.05 1.73 0.69
CA ARG A 369 -25.46 3.05 0.41
C ARG A 369 -26.11 3.76 -0.77
N ASP A 370 -26.86 3.01 -1.57
CA ASP A 370 -27.55 3.51 -2.76
C ASP A 370 -28.96 4.05 -2.38
N ASP A 371 -29.45 3.71 -1.18
CA ASP A 371 -30.71 4.19 -0.63
C ASP A 371 -30.45 5.03 0.64
N PRO A 372 -30.53 6.36 0.56
CA PRO A 372 -30.24 7.24 1.71
C PRO A 372 -31.14 6.99 2.92
N VAL A 373 -32.40 6.58 2.73
CA VAL A 373 -33.35 6.32 3.83
C VAL A 373 -32.94 5.06 4.59
N LYS A 374 -32.66 3.97 3.87
CA LYS A 374 -32.19 2.71 4.48
C LYS A 374 -30.80 2.84 5.09
N ALA A 375 -29.95 3.71 4.51
CA ALA A 375 -28.65 4.02 5.09
C ALA A 375 -28.80 4.67 6.48
N VAL A 376 -29.75 5.60 6.64
CA VAL A 376 -30.03 6.24 7.93
C VAL A 376 -30.60 5.24 8.93
N GLU A 377 -31.57 4.40 8.53
CA GLU A 377 -32.12 3.34 9.40
C GLU A 377 -31.03 2.37 9.89
N GLY A 378 -30.12 1.94 8.99
CA GLY A 378 -29.00 1.10 9.36
C GLY A 378 -28.05 1.76 10.37
N LEU A 379 -27.83 3.07 10.25
CA LEU A 379 -27.01 3.83 11.20
C LEU A 379 -27.69 3.95 12.57
N HIS A 380 -29.01 4.14 12.65
CA HIS A 380 -29.74 4.18 13.92
C HIS A 380 -29.57 2.91 14.75
N LYS A 381 -29.62 1.73 14.12
CA LYS A 381 -29.37 0.47 14.79
C LYS A 381 -27.95 0.41 15.39
N VAL A 382 -26.96 0.96 14.68
CA VAL A 382 -25.57 1.03 15.17
C VAL A 382 -25.43 2.00 16.33
N GLU A 383 -26.16 3.13 16.29
CA GLU A 383 -26.22 4.08 17.40
C GLU A 383 -26.81 3.46 18.68
N GLU A 384 -27.85 2.65 18.54
CA GLU A 384 -28.45 1.91 19.68
C GLU A 384 -27.42 0.96 20.30
N LEU A 385 -26.74 0.14 19.50
CA LEU A 385 -25.69 -0.76 19.97
C LEU A 385 -24.55 0.01 20.67
N ALA A 386 -24.20 1.18 20.14
CA ALA A 386 -23.18 2.02 20.78
C ALA A 386 -23.62 2.54 22.17
N ARG A 387 -24.88 2.94 22.30
CA ARG A 387 -25.48 3.33 23.60
C ARG A 387 -25.58 2.17 24.58
N GLU A 388 -25.72 0.94 24.09
CA GLU A 388 -25.67 -0.28 24.91
C GLU A 388 -24.26 -0.68 25.33
N GLY A 389 -23.24 0.12 25.02
CA GLY A 389 -21.85 -0.12 25.42
C GLY A 389 -21.04 -0.97 24.44
N ILE A 390 -21.50 -1.14 23.20
CA ILE A 390 -20.80 -1.88 22.15
C ILE A 390 -20.01 -0.90 21.29
N SER A 391 -18.71 -1.16 21.14
CA SER A 391 -17.84 -0.37 20.25
C SER A 391 -18.16 -0.63 18.79
N ILE A 392 -17.93 0.34 17.93
CA ILE A 392 -18.20 0.26 16.50
C ILE A 392 -16.88 0.25 15.73
N LEU A 393 -16.71 -0.72 14.82
CA LEU A 393 -15.56 -0.80 13.91
C LEU A 393 -16.03 -0.47 12.49
N ILE A 394 -15.49 0.60 11.90
CA ILE A 394 -15.95 1.11 10.60
C ILE A 394 -14.81 1.74 9.80
N ALA A 395 -14.80 1.49 8.48
CA ALA A 395 -13.95 2.20 7.53
C ALA A 395 -14.64 3.49 7.07
N PRO A 396 -14.16 4.68 7.44
CA PRO A 396 -14.87 5.94 7.17
C PRO A 396 -14.84 6.34 5.69
N GLU A 397 -13.92 5.81 4.89
CA GLU A 397 -13.87 5.99 3.43
C GLU A 397 -15.09 5.39 2.74
N GLY A 398 -15.71 4.42 3.36
CA GLY A 398 -16.92 3.80 2.88
C GLY A 398 -16.72 2.81 1.73
N THR A 399 -15.60 2.82 1.02
CA THR A 399 -15.23 1.87 -0.03
C THR A 399 -13.71 1.80 -0.14
N ARG A 400 -13.21 0.75 -0.76
CA ARG A 400 -11.80 0.66 -1.18
C ARG A 400 -11.63 1.51 -2.43
N LEU A 401 -10.74 2.48 -2.39
CA LEU A 401 -10.41 3.33 -3.54
C LEU A 401 -9.39 2.65 -4.45
N ASP A 402 -9.39 3.04 -5.72
CA ASP A 402 -8.38 2.61 -6.72
C ASP A 402 -7.15 3.52 -6.71
N THR A 403 -6.79 4.03 -5.54
CA THR A 403 -5.64 4.90 -5.29
C THR A 403 -4.95 4.52 -3.99
N THR A 404 -3.67 4.86 -3.87
CA THR A 404 -2.90 4.68 -2.62
C THR A 404 -3.21 5.74 -1.57
N ALA A 405 -3.85 6.83 -1.96
CA ALA A 405 -4.24 7.91 -1.05
C ALA A 405 -5.39 7.49 -0.13
N VAL A 406 -5.46 8.11 1.04
CA VAL A 406 -6.62 8.02 1.93
C VAL A 406 -7.71 8.94 1.38
N GLY A 407 -8.85 8.36 1.03
CA GLY A 407 -9.98 9.08 0.47
C GLY A 407 -10.68 10.00 1.47
N PRO A 408 -11.65 10.78 1.00
CA PRO A 408 -12.48 11.60 1.87
C PRO A 408 -13.31 10.72 2.80
N PHE A 409 -13.40 11.10 4.08
CA PHE A 409 -14.15 10.37 5.07
C PHE A 409 -15.64 10.72 5.02
N LYS A 410 -16.49 9.71 5.08
CA LYS A 410 -17.95 9.84 5.14
C LYS A 410 -18.39 10.23 6.56
N LYS A 411 -19.45 11.03 6.67
CA LYS A 411 -19.99 11.53 7.93
C LYS A 411 -20.55 10.46 8.88
N GLY A 412 -20.89 9.26 8.38
CA GLY A 412 -21.62 8.22 9.11
C GLY A 412 -20.94 7.79 10.42
N ALA A 413 -19.65 7.43 10.38
CA ALA A 413 -18.91 7.02 11.57
C ALA A 413 -18.91 8.09 12.67
N PHE A 414 -18.73 9.33 12.28
CA PHE A 414 -18.64 10.48 13.19
C PHE A 414 -20.00 10.89 13.77
N ARG A 415 -21.08 10.75 12.98
CA ARG A 415 -22.46 10.94 13.48
C ARG A 415 -22.83 9.91 14.53
N ILE A 416 -22.43 8.64 14.37
CA ILE A 416 -22.61 7.59 15.37
C ILE A 416 -21.89 8.00 16.67
N ALA A 417 -20.66 8.45 16.58
CA ALA A 417 -19.88 8.88 17.73
C ALA A 417 -20.56 10.03 18.50
N MET A 418 -21.01 11.07 17.78
CA MET A 418 -21.72 12.20 18.34
C MET A 418 -23.07 11.79 18.97
N ALA A 419 -23.87 10.99 18.27
CA ALA A 419 -25.20 10.58 18.72
C ALA A 419 -25.15 9.67 19.97
N ALA A 420 -24.09 8.87 20.10
CA ALA A 420 -23.88 8.00 21.24
C ALA A 420 -23.01 8.63 22.35
N GLY A 421 -22.41 9.82 22.11
CA GLY A 421 -21.50 10.47 23.07
C GLY A 421 -20.23 9.67 23.36
N ILE A 422 -19.71 8.94 22.36
CA ILE A 422 -18.51 8.08 22.50
C ILE A 422 -17.38 8.59 21.63
N PRO A 423 -16.10 8.40 22.04
CA PRO A 423 -14.97 8.93 21.29
C PRO A 423 -14.74 8.19 19.97
N VAL A 424 -13.99 8.85 19.08
CA VAL A 424 -13.44 8.26 17.87
C VAL A 424 -11.99 7.84 18.11
N VAL A 425 -11.64 6.60 17.76
CA VAL A 425 -10.27 6.06 17.88
C VAL A 425 -9.71 5.75 16.50
N PRO A 426 -8.75 6.53 15.99
CA PRO A 426 -8.12 6.26 14.71
C PRO A 426 -7.14 5.08 14.77
N ILE A 427 -7.27 4.15 13.80
CA ILE A 427 -6.35 3.03 13.57
C ILE A 427 -5.78 3.21 12.17
N VAL A 428 -4.51 3.58 12.06
CA VAL A 428 -3.83 3.75 10.78
C VAL A 428 -3.06 2.48 10.45
N ILE A 429 -3.41 1.85 9.31
CA ILE A 429 -2.79 0.61 8.83
C ILE A 429 -1.88 0.94 7.65
N ARG A 430 -0.63 0.49 7.70
CA ARG A 430 0.37 0.65 6.64
C ARG A 430 0.84 -0.71 6.15
N ASN A 431 1.19 -0.79 4.87
CA ASN A 431 1.81 -1.96 4.20
C ASN A 431 1.02 -3.28 4.29
N ALA A 432 -0.29 -3.25 4.50
CA ALA A 432 -1.15 -4.44 4.48
C ALA A 432 -1.13 -5.15 3.11
N GLU A 433 -0.77 -4.45 2.04
CA GLU A 433 -0.55 -5.00 0.70
C GLU A 433 0.58 -6.04 0.65
N VAL A 434 1.50 -6.03 1.62
CA VAL A 434 2.55 -7.06 1.77
C VAL A 434 1.93 -8.43 2.09
N ILE A 435 0.84 -8.43 2.84
CA ILE A 435 0.15 -9.65 3.27
C ILE A 435 -0.76 -10.18 2.16
N ALA A 436 -1.54 -9.31 1.55
CA ALA A 436 -2.46 -9.68 0.48
C ALA A 436 -2.54 -8.56 -0.55
N ALA A 437 -2.46 -8.91 -1.84
CA ALA A 437 -2.88 -7.99 -2.89
C ALA A 437 -4.38 -7.69 -2.74
N ARG A 438 -4.83 -6.58 -3.27
CA ARG A 438 -6.18 -6.02 -3.06
C ARG A 438 -7.32 -7.04 -3.18
N ASP A 439 -7.27 -7.91 -4.18
CA ASP A 439 -8.31 -8.91 -4.46
C ASP A 439 -7.81 -10.35 -4.27
N SER A 440 -6.67 -10.53 -3.59
CA SER A 440 -6.13 -11.84 -3.28
C SER A 440 -6.89 -12.46 -2.11
N SER A 441 -7.33 -13.68 -2.27
CA SER A 441 -7.87 -14.51 -1.18
C SER A 441 -6.79 -15.26 -0.39
N THR A 442 -5.51 -15.10 -0.77
CA THR A 442 -4.37 -15.75 -0.10
C THR A 442 -3.57 -14.76 0.71
N PHE A 443 -3.26 -15.10 1.94
CA PHE A 443 -2.44 -14.30 2.84
C PHE A 443 -0.99 -14.81 2.84
N ASN A 444 -0.06 -13.93 2.55
CA ASN A 444 1.37 -14.19 2.63
C ASN A 444 1.89 -13.85 4.03
N PRO A 445 2.92 -14.56 4.53
CA PRO A 445 3.60 -14.17 5.76
C PRO A 445 4.21 -12.78 5.64
N GLY A 446 4.20 -12.02 6.72
CA GLY A 446 4.80 -10.69 6.77
C GLY A 446 4.39 -9.89 7.98
N THR A 447 4.91 -8.66 8.10
CA THR A 447 4.58 -7.75 9.20
C THR A 447 3.79 -6.56 8.68
N VAL A 448 2.70 -6.23 9.36
CA VAL A 448 1.90 -5.03 9.11
C VAL A 448 2.12 -4.05 10.24
N ASP A 449 2.42 -2.81 9.88
CA ASP A 449 2.57 -1.73 10.84
C ASP A 449 1.21 -1.07 11.10
N VAL A 450 0.88 -0.85 12.37
CA VAL A 450 -0.36 -0.21 12.80
C VAL A 450 -0.06 0.86 13.85
N ALA A 451 -0.64 2.05 13.66
CA ALA A 451 -0.61 3.12 14.64
C ALA A 451 -2.03 3.36 15.17
N VAL A 452 -2.22 3.22 16.48
CA VAL A 452 -3.50 3.44 17.14
C VAL A 452 -3.41 4.73 17.94
N TYR A 453 -4.19 5.73 17.55
CA TYR A 453 -4.17 7.04 18.16
C TYR A 453 -5.06 7.12 19.39
N PRO A 454 -4.79 8.08 20.32
CA PRO A 454 -5.64 8.30 21.48
C PRO A 454 -7.10 8.55 21.13
N PRO A 455 -8.05 8.22 22.00
CA PRO A 455 -9.47 8.54 21.79
C PRO A 455 -9.69 10.04 21.61
N ILE A 456 -10.36 10.43 20.53
CA ILE A 456 -10.74 11.80 20.22
C ILE A 456 -12.14 12.05 20.79
N PRO A 457 -12.31 12.91 21.80
CA PRO A 457 -13.62 13.23 22.34
C PRO A 457 -14.45 14.02 21.32
N VAL A 458 -15.77 13.80 21.33
CA VAL A 458 -16.71 14.44 20.41
C VAL A 458 -17.66 15.45 21.08
N ASP A 459 -17.40 15.80 22.36
CA ASP A 459 -18.27 16.63 23.18
C ASP A 459 -18.50 18.05 22.63
N ASP A 460 -17.51 18.57 21.88
CA ASP A 460 -17.55 19.90 21.25
C ASP A 460 -17.91 19.83 19.75
N TRP A 461 -18.31 18.65 19.25
CA TRP A 461 -18.65 18.49 17.86
C TRP A 461 -20.13 18.82 17.63
N THR A 462 -20.39 19.59 16.57
CA THR A 462 -21.73 20.00 16.14
C THR A 462 -21.91 19.72 14.65
N VAL A 463 -23.14 19.82 14.16
CA VAL A 463 -23.44 19.63 12.73
C VAL A 463 -22.66 20.65 11.87
N GLU A 464 -22.46 21.86 12.39
CA GLU A 464 -21.79 22.97 11.70
C GLU A 464 -20.29 22.74 11.57
N ASN A 465 -19.61 22.22 12.62
CA ASN A 465 -18.17 22.00 12.61
C ASN A 465 -17.76 20.58 12.17
N LEU A 466 -18.72 19.68 11.98
CA LEU A 466 -18.46 18.26 11.71
C LEU A 466 -17.54 18.04 10.50
N SER A 467 -17.73 18.78 9.41
CA SER A 467 -16.92 18.59 8.20
C SER A 467 -15.46 18.98 8.42
N GLU A 468 -15.19 20.03 9.21
CA GLU A 468 -13.84 20.44 9.60
C GLU A 468 -13.19 19.39 10.52
N ARG A 469 -13.96 18.89 11.51
CA ARG A 469 -13.47 17.86 12.44
C ARG A 469 -13.11 16.57 11.72
N ILE A 470 -13.92 16.15 10.74
CA ILE A 470 -13.64 14.98 9.91
C ILE A 470 -12.33 15.16 9.13
N GLU A 471 -12.11 16.34 8.53
CA GLU A 471 -10.86 16.59 7.81
C GLU A 471 -9.65 16.63 8.73
N GLN A 472 -9.77 17.17 9.94
CA GLN A 472 -8.71 17.11 10.97
C GLN A 472 -8.36 15.65 11.32
N VAL A 473 -9.37 14.78 11.48
CA VAL A 473 -9.13 13.35 11.70
C VAL A 473 -8.49 12.69 10.49
N ARG A 474 -8.95 13.01 9.27
CA ARG A 474 -8.36 12.48 8.05
C ARG A 474 -6.90 12.89 7.90
N GLN A 475 -6.56 14.12 8.29
CA GLN A 475 -5.18 14.62 8.25
C GLN A 475 -4.23 13.78 9.12
N ILE A 476 -4.70 13.22 10.25
CA ILE A 476 -3.91 12.26 11.06
C ILE A 476 -3.45 11.08 10.20
N TYR A 477 -4.32 10.54 9.36
CA TYR A 477 -3.97 9.42 8.47
C TYR A 477 -2.96 9.83 7.40
N LEU A 478 -3.17 11.00 6.79
CA LEU A 478 -2.28 11.51 5.74
C LEU A 478 -0.88 11.75 6.28
N ASP A 479 -0.75 12.45 7.40
CA ASP A 479 0.53 12.78 8.04
C ASP A 479 1.25 11.51 8.52
N THR A 480 0.51 10.58 9.14
CA THR A 480 1.07 9.31 9.62
C THR A 480 1.60 8.45 8.48
N LEU A 481 0.87 8.36 7.37
CA LEU A 481 1.29 7.55 6.22
C LEU A 481 2.42 8.21 5.44
N ALA A 482 2.49 9.53 5.40
CA ALA A 482 3.58 10.28 4.80
C ALA A 482 4.88 10.16 5.61
N SER A 483 4.77 10.26 6.94
CA SER A 483 5.92 10.16 7.86
C SER A 483 5.58 9.18 8.99
N TRP A 484 5.91 7.91 8.78
CA TRP A 484 5.55 6.86 9.74
C TRP A 484 6.33 6.99 11.06
N PRO A 485 5.63 7.03 12.20
CA PRO A 485 6.28 7.08 13.51
C PRO A 485 7.00 5.75 13.82
N HIS A 486 8.20 5.83 14.40
CA HIS A 486 8.99 4.64 14.76
C HIS A 486 8.81 4.26 16.25
N ASP A 487 8.95 5.23 17.15
CA ASP A 487 8.97 4.96 18.60
C ASP A 487 7.82 5.63 19.34
N ARG A 488 7.29 6.74 18.83
CA ARG A 488 6.25 7.54 19.48
C ARG A 488 5.27 8.12 18.48
N LEU A 489 3.99 8.09 18.85
CA LEU A 489 2.94 8.75 18.06
C LEU A 489 3.12 10.28 18.08
N PRO A 490 2.96 10.96 16.93
CA PRO A 490 2.93 12.41 16.89
C PRO A 490 1.70 12.96 17.63
N GLU A 491 1.84 14.14 18.23
CA GLU A 491 0.73 14.84 18.89
C GLU A 491 -0.03 15.70 17.86
N PHE A 492 -1.36 15.62 17.88
CA PHE A 492 -2.23 16.45 17.04
C PHE A 492 -3.08 17.39 17.90
N ASP A 493 -3.31 18.60 17.42
CA ASP A 493 -4.08 19.64 18.17
C ASP A 493 -5.52 19.24 18.46
N ILE A 494 -6.09 18.30 17.74
CA ILE A 494 -7.46 17.77 17.92
C ILE A 494 -7.69 17.15 19.31
N TYR A 495 -6.61 16.73 19.99
CA TYR A 495 -6.64 16.17 21.35
C TYR A 495 -6.60 17.24 22.46
N SER A 496 -6.45 18.52 22.11
CA SER A 496 -6.30 19.62 23.06
C SER A 496 -7.34 20.73 22.86
N PRO A 497 -8.63 20.48 23.09
CA PRO A 497 -9.68 21.49 22.89
C PRO A 497 -9.47 22.76 23.75
N ARG A 498 -8.80 22.66 24.91
CA ARG A 498 -8.47 23.81 25.77
C ARG A 498 -7.40 24.77 25.21
N LYS A 499 -6.51 24.31 24.31
CA LYS A 499 -5.51 25.18 23.67
C LYS A 499 -6.11 25.99 22.52
N ALA A 500 -7.03 25.42 21.76
CA ALA A 500 -7.73 26.13 20.67
C ALA A 500 -8.61 27.26 21.21
N ALA A 501 -9.39 27.02 22.26
CA ALA A 501 -10.20 28.04 22.92
C ALA A 501 -9.34 29.19 23.50
N LYS A 502 -8.17 28.89 24.10
CA LYS A 502 -7.22 29.92 24.58
C LYS A 502 -6.60 30.73 23.43
N LYS A 503 -6.32 30.11 22.29
CA LYS A 503 -5.74 30.80 21.11
C LYS A 503 -6.77 31.72 20.44
N THR A 504 -8.05 31.29 20.39
CA THR A 504 -9.16 32.10 19.88
C THR A 504 -9.52 33.24 20.82
N ALA A 505 -9.55 32.99 22.14
CA ALA A 505 -9.78 34.02 23.16
C ALA A 505 -8.64 35.06 23.19
N ARG A 506 -7.39 34.65 22.98
CA ARG A 506 -6.23 35.55 22.91
C ARG A 506 -6.20 36.37 21.62
N LYS A 507 -6.71 35.83 20.49
CA LYS A 507 -6.90 36.57 19.24
C LYS A 507 -8.07 37.56 19.32
N ALA A 508 -9.16 37.21 20.01
CA ALA A 508 -10.30 38.08 20.28
C ALA A 508 -9.93 39.21 21.24
N ALA A 509 -9.18 38.92 22.29
CA ALA A 509 -8.70 39.92 23.23
C ALA A 509 -7.70 40.92 22.61
N LYS A 510 -6.91 40.51 21.62
CA LYS A 510 -6.01 41.41 20.86
C LYS A 510 -6.76 42.29 19.82
N LYS A 511 -8.00 41.96 19.45
CA LYS A 511 -8.82 42.73 18.49
C LYS A 511 -9.84 43.66 19.19
N ALA A 512 -9.97 43.64 20.50
CA ALA A 512 -10.83 44.55 21.23
C ALA A 512 -10.20 45.97 21.20
N PRO A 513 -10.94 46.99 20.75
CA PRO A 513 -10.42 48.35 20.76
C PRO A 513 -10.19 48.84 22.18
N ALA A 514 -9.06 49.48 22.43
CA ALA A 514 -8.74 50.08 23.72
C ALA A 514 -9.84 51.09 24.09
N LYS A 515 -10.62 50.77 25.16
CA LYS A 515 -11.56 51.72 25.75
C LYS A 515 -10.73 52.90 26.26
N GLY A 516 -10.94 54.09 25.64
CA GLY A 516 -10.40 55.34 26.11
C GLY A 516 -10.80 55.57 27.54
N ARG A 517 -9.85 55.95 28.36
CA ARG A 517 -10.10 56.51 29.70
C ARG A 517 -10.50 57.97 29.58
N PRO A 518 -11.41 58.46 30.41
CA PRO A 518 -11.86 59.82 30.43
C PRO A 518 -10.78 60.82 30.86
#